data_752c278cdb34732046840166966b9ed6
#
_entry.id   752c278cdb34732046840166966b9ed6
#
_cell.length_a   1.000
_cell.length_b   1.000
_cell.length_c   1.000
_cell.angle_alpha   90.00
_cell.angle_beta   90.00
_cell.angle_gamma   90.00
#
_symmetry.space_group_name_H-M   'P 1'
#
loop_
_entity.id
_entity.type
_entity.pdbx_description
1 polymer ?
#
loop_
_entity_poly.entity_id
_entity_poly.type
_entity_poly.pdbx_seq_one_letter_code
_entity_poly.pdbx_strand_id
1 'polypeptide(L)'
;AGMRIWADINPDLLLAAFLPALLFESAFSMEAHQIKKCMAQMLLLAGPGVLMSTFLLGTALKLTSPYDWNWETSLLFGGLLSATDPVAVVAVLKELGTSKKLSTIIEGESLMNDGVSVVVYQLFLQMVLGRSFNTGSILMFLSEVSLGAVALGLAFAIISLLWLGFTFNDTILEMTLTLAVSYIAFYNVQDALKYSGILTVTALGMFYAAFAKTTFKGDNRRSLHDFWEIVAYIANTIIFILSGVIIADGVLRHNVHFERHGTSWGFLLLLYFYVQMARAAVVGALYLLLRYFGYGLDFKEAIIIVWSGLRGAVSLSLALSVKHASDTAQPFLKPEVGTMVG
;
A
#
# COMPACT_ATOMS: atom_id res chain seq x y z
N ALA A 1 15.67 -22.15 16.76
CA ALA A 1 14.98 -22.87 15.64
C ALA A 1 13.66 -22.20 15.27
N GLY A 2 12.79 -21.85 16.21
CA GLY A 2 11.47 -21.25 15.92
C GLY A 2 11.53 -19.90 15.20
N MET A 3 12.39 -18.96 15.64
CA MET A 3 12.55 -17.65 14.95
C MET A 3 12.98 -17.76 13.49
N ARG A 4 13.76 -18.79 13.12
CA ARG A 4 14.20 -18.97 11.72
C ARG A 4 13.05 -19.33 10.77
N ILE A 5 12.08 -20.10 11.25
CA ILE A 5 10.89 -20.48 10.45
C ILE A 5 10.06 -19.23 10.13
N TRP A 6 9.98 -18.28 11.07
CA TRP A 6 9.25 -17.03 10.88
C TRP A 6 10.00 -16.02 9.98
N ALA A 7 11.33 -16.02 10.00
CA ALA A 7 12.15 -15.16 9.14
C ALA A 7 12.20 -15.64 7.69
N ASP A 8 12.04 -16.96 7.47
CA ASP A 8 12.03 -17.59 6.14
C ASP A 8 10.59 -17.70 5.55
N ILE A 9 9.59 -17.00 6.12
CA ILE A 9 8.21 -16.98 5.59
C ILE A 9 8.22 -16.39 4.19
N ASN A 10 7.46 -17.01 3.28
CA ASN A 10 7.26 -16.49 1.94
C ASN A 10 6.50 -15.14 2.03
N PRO A 11 7.09 -14.04 1.52
CA PRO A 11 6.47 -12.71 1.58
C PRO A 11 5.11 -12.65 0.87
N ASP A 12 4.95 -13.45 -0.20
CA ASP A 12 3.69 -13.50 -0.94
C ASP A 12 2.55 -14.11 -0.11
N LEU A 13 2.85 -15.10 0.74
CA LEU A 13 1.87 -15.66 1.68
C LEU A 13 1.45 -14.64 2.75
N LEU A 14 2.40 -13.84 3.23
CA LEU A 14 2.12 -12.80 4.23
C LEU A 14 1.20 -11.73 3.66
N LEU A 15 1.52 -11.25 2.44
CA LEU A 15 0.65 -10.33 1.71
C LEU A 15 -0.74 -10.94 1.49
N ALA A 16 -0.78 -12.13 0.94
CA ALA A 16 -2.01 -12.80 0.58
C ALA A 16 -2.92 -13.06 1.81
N ALA A 17 -2.34 -13.41 2.96
CA ALA A 17 -3.12 -13.76 4.16
C ALA A 17 -3.69 -12.54 4.89
N PHE A 18 -2.94 -11.44 5.01
CA PHE A 18 -3.34 -10.33 5.89
C PHE A 18 -3.82 -9.10 5.13
N LEU A 19 -3.27 -8.85 3.94
CA LEU A 19 -3.53 -7.61 3.21
C LEU A 19 -5.00 -7.44 2.81
N PRO A 20 -5.72 -8.47 2.30
CA PRO A 20 -7.12 -8.30 1.92
C PRO A 20 -8.01 -7.87 3.09
N ALA A 21 -7.77 -8.44 4.28
CA ALA A 21 -8.53 -8.11 5.47
C ALA A 21 -8.27 -6.66 5.93
N LEU A 22 -7.00 -6.24 5.98
CA LEU A 22 -6.63 -4.90 6.39
C LEU A 22 -7.16 -3.83 5.44
N LEU A 23 -7.00 -4.04 4.14
CA LEU A 23 -7.47 -3.11 3.12
C LEU A 23 -8.99 -2.99 3.10
N PHE A 24 -9.69 -4.11 3.25
CA PHE A 24 -11.15 -4.10 3.30
C PHE A 24 -11.66 -3.36 4.54
N GLU A 25 -11.13 -3.68 5.73
CA GLU A 25 -11.51 -2.99 6.97
C GLU A 25 -11.25 -1.49 6.88
N SER A 26 -10.04 -1.09 6.52
CA SER A 26 -9.69 0.33 6.44
C SER A 26 -10.56 1.08 5.43
N ALA A 27 -10.87 0.47 4.27
CA ALA A 27 -11.76 1.08 3.29
C ALA A 27 -13.23 1.10 3.75
N PHE A 28 -13.69 0.05 4.44
CA PHE A 28 -15.05 -0.09 4.94
C PHE A 28 -15.35 0.82 6.13
N SER A 29 -14.36 1.08 6.99
CA SER A 29 -14.50 1.95 8.17
C SER A 29 -14.68 3.43 7.81
N MET A 30 -14.29 3.84 6.61
CA MET A 30 -14.35 5.22 6.16
C MET A 30 -15.80 5.72 5.99
N GLU A 31 -16.05 7.00 6.29
CA GLU A 31 -17.35 7.62 6.07
C GLU A 31 -17.60 7.94 4.58
N ALA A 32 -18.63 7.37 3.97
CA ALA A 32 -18.98 7.56 2.56
C ALA A 32 -19.08 9.03 2.10
N HIS A 33 -19.59 9.91 2.96
CA HIS A 33 -19.70 11.33 2.67
C HIS A 33 -18.32 11.98 2.56
N GLN A 34 -17.40 11.62 3.44
CA GLN A 34 -16.02 12.10 3.43
C GLN A 34 -15.28 11.57 2.21
N ILE A 35 -15.42 10.27 1.90
CA ILE A 35 -14.84 9.65 0.70
C ILE A 35 -15.22 10.45 -0.56
N LYS A 36 -16.52 10.70 -0.78
CA LYS A 36 -16.99 11.44 -1.96
C LYS A 36 -16.39 12.83 -2.09
N LYS A 37 -16.25 13.55 -0.99
CA LYS A 37 -15.72 14.92 -0.99
C LYS A 37 -14.20 14.99 -1.09
N CYS A 38 -13.49 14.03 -0.48
CA CYS A 38 -12.01 13.98 -0.47
C CYS A 38 -11.43 13.15 -1.62
N MET A 39 -12.27 12.46 -2.42
CA MET A 39 -11.83 11.55 -3.48
C MET A 39 -10.81 12.17 -4.44
N ALA A 40 -11.05 13.41 -4.88
CA ALA A 40 -10.13 14.09 -5.79
C ALA A 40 -8.74 14.34 -5.15
N GLN A 41 -8.72 14.68 -3.85
CA GLN A 41 -7.46 14.89 -3.12
C GLN A 41 -6.71 13.57 -2.94
N MET A 42 -7.43 12.50 -2.56
CA MET A 42 -6.85 11.15 -2.41
C MET A 42 -6.28 10.64 -3.75
N LEU A 43 -7.03 10.79 -4.85
CA LEU A 43 -6.58 10.38 -6.19
C LEU A 43 -5.38 11.20 -6.69
N LEU A 44 -5.33 12.50 -6.40
CA LEU A 44 -4.17 13.34 -6.76
C LEU A 44 -2.90 12.93 -6.03
N LEU A 45 -3.02 12.59 -4.76
CA LEU A 45 -1.86 12.15 -3.97
C LEU A 45 -1.44 10.73 -4.33
N ALA A 46 -2.40 9.81 -4.49
CA ALA A 46 -2.12 8.41 -4.77
C ALA A 46 -1.74 8.12 -6.24
N GLY A 47 -2.22 8.87 -7.21
CA GLY A 47 -1.88 8.70 -8.62
C GLY A 47 -0.64 9.51 -9.01
N PRO A 48 -0.80 10.78 -9.43
CA PRO A 48 0.32 11.63 -9.81
C PRO A 48 1.36 11.79 -8.70
N GLY A 49 0.92 11.83 -7.42
CA GLY A 49 1.81 11.95 -6.28
C GLY A 49 2.78 10.78 -6.15
N VAL A 50 2.31 9.55 -6.28
CA VAL A 50 3.15 8.34 -6.25
C VAL A 50 4.14 8.32 -7.40
N LEU A 51 3.70 8.65 -8.63
CA LEU A 51 4.58 8.70 -9.78
C LEU A 51 5.68 9.74 -9.60
N MET A 52 5.33 10.95 -9.15
CA MET A 52 6.33 12.00 -8.84
C MET A 52 7.29 11.54 -7.74
N SER A 53 6.79 10.94 -6.68
CA SER A 53 7.62 10.38 -5.58
C SER A 53 8.58 9.32 -6.11
N THR A 54 8.11 8.39 -6.94
CA THR A 54 8.92 7.34 -7.57
C THR A 54 10.06 7.93 -8.39
N PHE A 55 9.78 8.92 -9.24
CA PHE A 55 10.81 9.57 -10.04
C PHE A 55 11.80 10.37 -9.20
N LEU A 56 11.34 11.11 -8.21
CA LEU A 56 12.23 11.87 -7.31
C LEU A 56 13.15 10.93 -6.52
N LEU A 57 12.60 9.89 -5.93
CA LEU A 57 13.38 8.90 -5.17
C LEU A 57 14.32 8.10 -6.08
N GLY A 58 13.83 7.64 -7.23
CA GLY A 58 14.65 6.90 -8.20
C GLY A 58 15.82 7.74 -8.71
N THR A 59 15.59 9.03 -8.99
CA THR A 59 16.65 9.97 -9.41
C THR A 59 17.64 10.22 -8.29
N ALA A 60 17.16 10.47 -7.06
CA ALA A 60 18.02 10.67 -5.89
C ALA A 60 18.91 9.44 -5.65
N LEU A 61 18.33 8.24 -5.71
CA LEU A 61 19.07 6.98 -5.58
C LEU A 61 20.10 6.79 -6.70
N LYS A 62 19.72 7.06 -7.95
CA LYS A 62 20.66 6.94 -9.09
C LYS A 62 21.88 7.85 -8.96
N LEU A 63 21.69 9.06 -8.45
CA LEU A 63 22.76 10.07 -8.36
C LEU A 63 23.64 9.90 -7.12
N THR A 64 23.10 9.36 -6.03
CA THR A 64 23.80 9.36 -4.72
C THR A 64 24.15 7.97 -4.22
N SER A 65 23.57 6.92 -4.81
CA SER A 65 23.90 5.55 -4.44
C SER A 65 25.37 5.25 -4.78
N PRO A 66 26.14 4.64 -3.87
CA PRO A 66 27.50 4.18 -4.13
C PRO A 66 27.52 2.96 -5.07
N TYR A 67 26.35 2.46 -5.45
CA TYR A 67 26.19 1.28 -6.32
C TYR A 67 25.86 1.74 -7.74
N ASP A 68 26.45 1.10 -8.74
CA ASP A 68 26.19 1.36 -10.16
C ASP A 68 24.83 0.77 -10.59
N TRP A 69 23.75 1.26 -10.01
CA TRP A 69 22.39 0.83 -10.36
C TRP A 69 21.94 1.39 -11.71
N ASN A 70 21.25 0.58 -12.48
CA ASN A 70 20.56 1.03 -13.67
C ASN A 70 19.36 1.92 -13.31
N TRP A 71 18.93 2.75 -14.26
CA TRP A 71 17.74 3.59 -14.06
C TRP A 71 16.49 2.78 -13.68
N GLU A 72 16.31 1.63 -14.31
CA GLU A 72 15.18 0.73 -14.05
C GLU A 72 15.17 0.23 -12.61
N THR A 73 16.32 -0.19 -12.11
CA THR A 73 16.49 -0.63 -10.71
C THR A 73 16.27 0.51 -9.73
N SER A 74 16.79 1.71 -10.01
CA SER A 74 16.61 2.87 -9.15
C SER A 74 15.14 3.31 -9.10
N LEU A 75 14.40 3.23 -10.21
CA LEU A 75 12.98 3.52 -10.27
C LEU A 75 12.13 2.44 -9.61
N LEU A 76 12.52 1.17 -9.72
CA LEU A 76 11.91 0.05 -8.99
C LEU A 76 11.93 0.32 -7.47
N PHE A 77 13.09 0.71 -6.97
CA PHE A 77 13.25 1.11 -5.56
C PHE A 77 12.45 2.35 -5.20
N GLY A 78 12.44 3.36 -6.06
CA GLY A 78 11.62 4.55 -5.88
C GLY A 78 10.13 4.21 -5.75
N GLY A 79 9.63 3.29 -6.59
CA GLY A 79 8.25 2.81 -6.55
C GLY A 79 7.93 2.06 -5.27
N LEU A 80 8.83 1.15 -4.86
CA LEU A 80 8.70 0.41 -3.61
C LEU A 80 8.69 1.33 -2.38
N LEU A 81 9.59 2.33 -2.36
CA LEU A 81 9.65 3.32 -1.30
C LEU A 81 8.56 4.40 -1.38
N SER A 82 7.70 4.42 -2.38
CA SER A 82 6.61 5.40 -2.47
C SER A 82 5.38 5.00 -1.65
N ALA A 83 5.16 3.70 -1.38
CA ALA A 83 4.07 3.23 -0.55
C ALA A 83 4.16 3.77 0.88
N THR A 84 3.06 4.25 1.45
CA THR A 84 2.99 4.87 2.78
C THR A 84 1.92 4.19 3.63
N ASP A 85 2.18 4.05 4.92
CA ASP A 85 1.25 3.48 5.90
C ASP A 85 0.96 4.51 7.00
N PRO A 86 -0.28 5.00 7.13
CA PRO A 86 -0.63 6.02 8.09
C PRO A 86 -1.17 5.48 9.41
N VAL A 87 -1.23 4.15 9.61
CA VAL A 87 -1.94 3.54 10.75
C VAL A 87 -1.57 4.20 12.08
N ALA A 88 -0.28 4.37 12.36
CA ALA A 88 0.18 5.00 13.59
C ALA A 88 -0.20 6.48 13.68
N VAL A 89 -0.09 7.23 12.57
CA VAL A 89 -0.43 8.66 12.55
C VAL A 89 -1.93 8.87 12.72
N VAL A 90 -2.74 8.07 12.05
CA VAL A 90 -4.20 8.15 12.16
C VAL A 90 -4.67 7.80 13.57
N ALA A 91 -4.06 6.81 14.22
CA ALA A 91 -4.36 6.49 15.62
C ALA A 91 -4.12 7.71 16.53
N VAL A 92 -2.96 8.36 16.40
CA VAL A 92 -2.63 9.57 17.17
C VAL A 92 -3.60 10.72 16.85
N LEU A 93 -3.95 10.92 15.56
CA LEU A 93 -4.89 11.96 15.17
C LEU A 93 -6.29 11.73 15.74
N LYS A 94 -6.74 10.47 15.81
CA LYS A 94 -8.03 10.10 16.45
C LYS A 94 -8.00 10.37 17.95
N GLU A 95 -6.92 10.02 18.64
CA GLU A 95 -6.75 10.32 20.08
C GLU A 95 -6.72 11.82 20.38
N LEU A 96 -6.06 12.61 19.52
CA LEU A 96 -6.00 14.07 19.65
C LEU A 96 -7.32 14.76 19.25
N GLY A 97 -8.33 14.03 18.80
CA GLY A 97 -9.63 14.59 18.38
C GLY A 97 -9.54 15.48 17.14
N THR A 98 -8.59 15.21 16.24
CA THR A 98 -8.39 15.97 15.00
C THR A 98 -9.57 15.78 14.04
N SER A 99 -9.71 16.68 13.06
CA SER A 99 -10.80 16.67 12.10
C SER A 99 -10.87 15.34 11.35
N LYS A 100 -12.05 14.73 11.28
CA LYS A 100 -12.31 13.50 10.52
C LYS A 100 -11.92 13.61 9.05
N LYS A 101 -12.01 14.83 8.48
CA LYS A 101 -11.57 15.15 7.13
C LYS A 101 -10.10 14.77 6.89
N LEU A 102 -9.21 15.19 7.79
CA LEU A 102 -7.77 14.95 7.65
C LEU A 102 -7.44 13.46 7.78
N SER A 103 -8.03 12.78 8.76
CA SER A 103 -7.87 11.32 8.92
C SER A 103 -8.33 10.58 7.66
N THR A 104 -9.49 10.96 7.09
CA THR A 104 -10.00 10.32 5.87
C THR A 104 -9.10 10.56 4.65
N ILE A 105 -8.53 11.76 4.50
CA ILE A 105 -7.60 12.04 3.39
C ILE A 105 -6.34 11.16 3.53
N ILE A 106 -5.78 11.09 4.73
CA ILE A 106 -4.56 10.33 5.01
C ILE A 106 -4.80 8.82 4.85
N GLU A 107 -5.89 8.29 5.41
CA GLU A 107 -6.27 6.88 5.26
C GLU A 107 -6.53 6.51 3.80
N GLY A 108 -7.35 7.30 3.10
CA GLY A 108 -7.71 7.02 1.71
C GLY A 108 -6.57 7.23 0.73
N GLU A 109 -5.68 8.20 0.98
CA GLU A 109 -4.45 8.36 0.21
C GLU A 109 -3.61 7.10 0.31
N SER A 110 -3.38 6.61 1.53
CA SER A 110 -2.53 5.45 1.76
C SER A 110 -3.08 4.17 1.12
N LEU A 111 -4.38 3.91 1.30
CA LEU A 111 -5.03 2.74 0.68
C LEU A 111 -4.86 2.72 -0.84
N MET A 112 -5.04 3.87 -1.49
CA MET A 112 -4.86 3.99 -2.94
C MET A 112 -3.39 3.97 -3.34
N ASN A 113 -2.52 4.61 -2.55
CA ASN A 113 -1.09 4.66 -2.75
C ASN A 113 -0.46 3.26 -2.73
N ASP A 114 -0.83 2.41 -1.77
CA ASP A 114 -0.37 1.02 -1.71
C ASP A 114 -0.71 0.25 -2.99
N GLY A 115 -1.94 0.41 -3.48
CA GLY A 115 -2.37 -0.22 -4.72
C GLY A 115 -1.63 0.29 -5.96
N VAL A 116 -1.44 1.61 -6.07
CA VAL A 116 -0.71 2.23 -7.20
C VAL A 116 0.77 1.89 -7.13
N SER A 117 1.37 1.88 -5.93
CA SER A 117 2.78 1.52 -5.75
C SER A 117 3.08 0.09 -6.19
N VAL A 118 2.17 -0.86 -5.94
CA VAL A 118 2.29 -2.24 -6.44
C VAL A 118 2.23 -2.27 -7.98
N VAL A 119 1.36 -1.49 -8.61
CA VAL A 119 1.29 -1.41 -10.08
C VAL A 119 2.58 -0.84 -10.66
N VAL A 120 3.10 0.24 -10.05
CA VAL A 120 4.37 0.87 -10.44
C VAL A 120 5.54 -0.10 -10.24
N TYR A 121 5.57 -0.81 -9.11
CA TYR A 121 6.54 -1.85 -8.83
C TYR A 121 6.51 -2.96 -9.90
N GLN A 122 5.33 -3.50 -10.25
CA GLN A 122 5.18 -4.52 -11.29
C GLN A 122 5.68 -4.04 -12.65
N LEU A 123 5.43 -2.78 -13.01
CA LEU A 123 5.93 -2.19 -14.25
C LEU A 123 7.46 -2.18 -14.28
N PHE A 124 8.10 -1.61 -13.26
CA PHE A 124 9.57 -1.52 -13.24
C PHE A 124 10.24 -2.88 -13.05
N LEU A 125 9.61 -3.81 -12.34
CA LEU A 125 10.10 -5.18 -12.25
C LEU A 125 10.13 -5.86 -13.63
N GLN A 126 9.08 -5.69 -14.45
CA GLN A 126 9.07 -6.21 -15.82
C GLN A 126 10.14 -5.56 -16.71
N MET A 127 10.43 -4.27 -16.51
CA MET A 127 11.51 -3.57 -17.22
C MET A 127 12.90 -4.13 -16.82
N VAL A 128 13.13 -4.34 -15.52
CA VAL A 128 14.36 -4.96 -15.01
C VAL A 128 14.54 -6.38 -15.54
N LEU A 129 13.45 -7.13 -15.72
CA LEU A 129 13.45 -8.48 -16.31
C LEU A 129 13.63 -8.48 -17.84
N GLY A 130 13.89 -7.32 -18.47
CA GLY A 130 14.23 -7.20 -19.89
C GLY A 130 13.07 -6.90 -20.82
N ARG A 131 11.86 -6.60 -20.34
CA ARG A 131 10.77 -6.07 -21.17
C ARG A 131 11.02 -4.61 -21.51
N SER A 132 11.05 -4.27 -22.79
CA SER A 132 11.12 -2.89 -23.23
C SER A 132 9.71 -2.30 -23.32
N PHE A 133 9.50 -1.18 -22.62
CA PHE A 133 8.25 -0.41 -22.70
C PHE A 133 8.50 0.93 -23.40
N ASN A 134 7.63 1.30 -24.30
CA ASN A 134 7.56 2.66 -24.85
C ASN A 134 6.68 3.53 -23.93
N THR A 135 6.86 4.84 -23.94
CA THR A 135 6.10 5.79 -23.09
C THR A 135 4.59 5.58 -23.19
N GLY A 136 4.07 5.34 -24.39
CA GLY A 136 2.65 5.01 -24.59
C GLY A 136 2.23 3.70 -23.94
N SER A 137 3.07 2.66 -23.99
CA SER A 137 2.82 1.37 -23.37
C SER A 137 2.86 1.44 -21.83
N ILE A 138 3.68 2.32 -21.27
CA ILE A 138 3.72 2.56 -19.81
C ILE A 138 2.37 3.16 -19.35
N LEU A 139 1.92 4.21 -20.00
CA LEU A 139 0.64 4.85 -19.66
C LEU A 139 -0.54 3.90 -19.85
N MET A 140 -0.53 3.12 -20.91
CA MET A 140 -1.56 2.11 -21.17
C MET A 140 -1.55 1.05 -20.07
N PHE A 141 -0.39 0.50 -19.71
CA PHE A 141 -0.26 -0.49 -18.65
C PHE A 141 -0.75 0.03 -17.30
N LEU A 142 -0.31 1.23 -16.89
CA LEU A 142 -0.72 1.84 -15.62
C LEU A 142 -2.23 2.08 -15.58
N SER A 143 -2.81 2.59 -16.67
CA SER A 143 -4.26 2.85 -16.74
C SER A 143 -5.07 1.55 -16.79
N GLU A 144 -4.68 0.59 -17.58
CA GLU A 144 -5.37 -0.69 -17.72
C GLU A 144 -5.39 -1.48 -16.41
N VAL A 145 -4.23 -1.64 -15.78
CA VAL A 145 -4.12 -2.40 -14.53
C VAL A 145 -4.84 -1.71 -13.37
N SER A 146 -4.76 -0.38 -13.27
CA SER A 146 -5.41 0.36 -12.18
C SER A 146 -6.92 0.47 -12.38
N LEU A 147 -7.40 0.89 -13.56
CA LEU A 147 -8.83 1.04 -13.83
C LEU A 147 -9.53 -0.33 -13.91
N GLY A 148 -8.86 -1.34 -14.49
CA GLY A 148 -9.36 -2.71 -14.51
C GLY A 148 -9.56 -3.27 -13.10
N ALA A 149 -8.61 -3.05 -12.21
CA ALA A 149 -8.71 -3.46 -10.81
C ALA A 149 -9.91 -2.79 -10.09
N VAL A 150 -10.08 -1.48 -10.26
CA VAL A 150 -11.20 -0.73 -9.68
C VAL A 150 -12.53 -1.22 -10.25
N ALA A 151 -12.65 -1.41 -11.56
CA ALA A 151 -13.87 -1.88 -12.21
C ALA A 151 -14.26 -3.29 -11.70
N LEU A 152 -13.28 -4.19 -11.56
CA LEU A 152 -13.51 -5.52 -10.99
C LEU A 152 -13.92 -5.45 -9.51
N GLY A 153 -13.28 -4.59 -8.73
CA GLY A 153 -13.67 -4.37 -7.32
C GLY A 153 -15.12 -3.92 -7.18
N LEU A 154 -15.56 -2.99 -8.03
CA LEU A 154 -16.95 -2.55 -8.08
C LEU A 154 -17.90 -3.68 -8.55
N ALA A 155 -17.50 -4.49 -9.52
CA ALA A 155 -18.30 -5.62 -9.97
C ALA A 155 -18.50 -6.67 -8.85
N PHE A 156 -17.43 -7.06 -8.16
CA PHE A 156 -17.51 -7.94 -6.98
C PHE A 156 -18.39 -7.34 -5.88
N ALA A 157 -18.28 -6.04 -5.63
CA ALA A 157 -19.08 -5.34 -4.64
C ALA A 157 -20.57 -5.36 -5.00
N ILE A 158 -20.95 -5.07 -6.24
CA ILE A 158 -22.34 -5.08 -6.69
C ILE A 158 -22.92 -6.50 -6.59
N ILE A 159 -22.20 -7.51 -7.09
CA ILE A 159 -22.66 -8.91 -7.07
C ILE A 159 -22.87 -9.36 -5.61
N SER A 160 -21.92 -9.09 -4.73
CA SER A 160 -22.00 -9.51 -3.33
C SER A 160 -23.08 -8.77 -2.54
N LEU A 161 -23.31 -7.47 -2.80
CA LEU A 161 -24.39 -6.71 -2.17
C LEU A 161 -25.77 -7.16 -2.66
N LEU A 162 -25.91 -7.50 -3.95
CA LEU A 162 -27.14 -8.11 -4.46
C LEU A 162 -27.40 -9.45 -3.78
N TRP A 163 -26.38 -10.27 -3.60
CA TRP A 163 -26.53 -11.55 -2.88
C TRP A 163 -26.96 -11.33 -1.43
N LEU A 164 -26.30 -10.39 -0.72
CA LEU A 164 -26.69 -10.03 0.65
C LEU A 164 -28.15 -9.55 0.74
N GLY A 165 -28.64 -8.85 -0.27
CA GLY A 165 -30.05 -8.41 -0.33
C GLY A 165 -31.07 -9.56 -0.38
N PHE A 166 -30.67 -10.73 -0.87
CA PHE A 166 -31.51 -11.94 -0.85
C PHE A 166 -31.37 -12.76 0.44
N THR A 167 -30.39 -12.48 1.28
CA THR A 167 -30.12 -13.23 2.49
C THR A 167 -30.85 -12.57 3.67
N PHE A 168 -31.59 -13.35 4.44
CA PHE A 168 -32.36 -12.86 5.58
C PHE A 168 -31.46 -12.57 6.77
N ASN A 169 -31.11 -11.34 7.00
CA ASN A 169 -30.73 -10.68 8.28
C ASN A 169 -29.91 -11.54 9.29
N ASP A 170 -28.98 -12.37 8.79
CA ASP A 170 -28.09 -13.18 9.62
C ASP A 170 -26.70 -12.53 9.64
N THR A 171 -26.33 -11.98 10.78
CA THR A 171 -25.07 -11.27 11.00
C THR A 171 -23.85 -12.14 10.73
N ILE A 172 -23.90 -13.43 11.10
CA ILE A 172 -22.80 -14.38 10.91
C ILE A 172 -22.55 -14.60 9.41
N LEU A 173 -23.63 -14.70 8.64
CA LEU A 173 -23.56 -14.90 7.20
C LEU A 173 -23.04 -13.65 6.49
N GLU A 174 -23.44 -12.45 6.95
CA GLU A 174 -22.92 -11.17 6.46
C GLU A 174 -21.41 -11.05 6.69
N MET A 175 -20.92 -11.37 7.90
CA MET A 175 -19.49 -11.39 8.23
C MET A 175 -18.72 -12.38 7.35
N THR A 176 -19.23 -13.60 7.25
CA THR A 176 -18.59 -14.66 6.46
C THR A 176 -18.53 -14.32 4.97
N LEU A 177 -19.62 -13.77 4.43
CA LEU A 177 -19.68 -13.39 3.02
C LEU A 177 -18.73 -12.23 2.70
N THR A 178 -18.70 -11.18 3.52
CA THR A 178 -17.78 -10.06 3.31
C THR A 178 -16.32 -10.49 3.38
N LEU A 179 -15.99 -11.39 4.31
CA LEU A 179 -14.67 -12.00 4.41
C LEU A 179 -14.34 -12.82 3.14
N ALA A 180 -15.21 -13.73 2.75
CA ALA A 180 -15.02 -14.58 1.58
C ALA A 180 -14.85 -13.74 0.30
N VAL A 181 -15.70 -12.74 0.09
CA VAL A 181 -15.67 -11.90 -1.11
C VAL A 181 -14.38 -11.06 -1.17
N SER A 182 -13.89 -10.51 -0.05
CA SER A 182 -12.65 -9.74 -0.03
C SER A 182 -11.45 -10.59 -0.47
N TYR A 183 -11.36 -11.84 0.02
CA TYR A 183 -10.29 -12.76 -0.35
C TYR A 183 -10.45 -13.27 -1.79
N ILE A 184 -11.65 -13.68 -2.20
CA ILE A 184 -11.93 -14.14 -3.56
C ILE A 184 -11.61 -13.04 -4.57
N ALA A 185 -12.02 -11.80 -4.32
CA ALA A 185 -11.73 -10.67 -5.18
C ALA A 185 -10.22 -10.42 -5.29
N PHE A 186 -9.50 -10.44 -4.17
CA PHE A 186 -8.06 -10.25 -4.15
C PHE A 186 -7.33 -11.30 -4.99
N TYR A 187 -7.56 -12.59 -4.70
CA TYR A 187 -6.85 -13.68 -5.37
C TYR A 187 -7.18 -13.80 -6.85
N ASN A 188 -8.47 -13.74 -7.22
CA ASN A 188 -8.84 -13.85 -8.64
C ASN A 188 -8.26 -12.72 -9.48
N VAL A 189 -8.23 -11.50 -8.94
CA VAL A 189 -7.74 -10.35 -9.69
C VAL A 189 -6.21 -10.35 -9.75
N GLN A 190 -5.55 -10.70 -8.67
CA GLN A 190 -4.09 -10.67 -8.61
C GLN A 190 -3.45 -11.86 -9.34
N ASP A 191 -3.95 -13.07 -9.15
CA ASP A 191 -3.32 -14.27 -9.69
C ASP A 191 -3.82 -14.62 -11.09
N ALA A 192 -5.13 -14.57 -11.34
CA ALA A 192 -5.71 -14.95 -12.64
C ALA A 192 -5.62 -13.83 -13.67
N LEU A 193 -5.98 -12.59 -13.30
CA LEU A 193 -6.05 -11.45 -14.23
C LEU A 193 -4.78 -10.60 -14.24
N LYS A 194 -3.88 -10.77 -13.27
CA LYS A 194 -2.63 -10.00 -13.12
C LYS A 194 -2.85 -8.49 -12.95
N TYR A 195 -4.02 -8.08 -12.44
CA TYR A 195 -4.31 -6.70 -12.03
C TYR A 195 -4.00 -6.50 -10.54
N SER A 196 -4.15 -5.28 -10.03
CA SER A 196 -3.88 -4.98 -8.63
C SER A 196 -5.01 -5.47 -7.72
N GLY A 197 -4.78 -6.57 -6.99
CA GLY A 197 -5.71 -7.06 -5.96
C GLY A 197 -5.95 -6.04 -4.84
N ILE A 198 -4.94 -5.23 -4.52
CA ILE A 198 -5.02 -4.14 -3.52
C ILE A 198 -6.07 -3.11 -3.93
N LEU A 199 -5.97 -2.54 -5.14
CA LEU A 199 -6.95 -1.58 -5.64
C LEU A 199 -8.36 -2.18 -5.75
N THR A 200 -8.45 -3.46 -6.09
CA THR A 200 -9.72 -4.18 -6.17
C THR A 200 -10.42 -4.24 -4.82
N VAL A 201 -9.72 -4.68 -3.77
CA VAL A 201 -10.29 -4.79 -2.42
C VAL A 201 -10.57 -3.40 -1.83
N THR A 202 -9.71 -2.40 -2.09
CA THR A 202 -9.95 -1.02 -1.69
C THR A 202 -11.22 -0.45 -2.32
N ALA A 203 -11.41 -0.63 -3.63
CA ALA A 203 -12.63 -0.19 -4.32
C ALA A 203 -13.88 -0.93 -3.81
N LEU A 204 -13.77 -2.23 -3.57
CA LEU A 204 -14.82 -3.05 -2.96
C LEU A 204 -15.21 -2.52 -1.58
N GLY A 205 -14.24 -2.31 -0.68
CA GLY A 205 -14.48 -1.80 0.68
C GLY A 205 -15.09 -0.39 0.69
N MET A 206 -14.59 0.53 -0.15
CA MET A 206 -15.17 1.87 -0.30
C MET A 206 -16.62 1.83 -0.82
N PHE A 207 -16.93 0.91 -1.73
CA PHE A 207 -18.29 0.74 -2.21
C PHE A 207 -19.21 0.21 -1.11
N TYR A 208 -18.75 -0.77 -0.32
CA TYR A 208 -19.46 -1.23 0.87
C TYR A 208 -19.68 -0.10 1.89
N ALA A 209 -18.67 0.72 2.17
CA ALA A 209 -18.81 1.89 3.03
C ALA A 209 -19.90 2.85 2.55
N ALA A 210 -20.03 3.03 1.22
CA ALA A 210 -21.01 3.91 0.61
C ALA A 210 -22.45 3.37 0.68
N PHE A 211 -22.62 2.08 0.49
CA PHE A 211 -23.94 1.44 0.35
C PHE A 211 -24.34 0.58 1.56
N ALA A 212 -23.44 0.29 2.49
CA ALA A 212 -23.72 -0.50 3.69
C ALA A 212 -24.89 0.07 4.54
N LYS A 213 -25.05 1.40 4.53
CA LYS A 213 -26.16 2.08 5.25
C LYS A 213 -27.54 1.68 4.74
N THR A 214 -27.66 1.26 3.49
CA THR A 214 -28.92 0.87 2.87
C THR A 214 -29.19 -0.62 2.94
N THR A 215 -28.14 -1.43 3.04
CA THR A 215 -28.23 -2.90 2.98
C THR A 215 -28.24 -3.53 4.37
N PHE A 216 -27.43 -3.04 5.30
CA PHE A 216 -27.35 -3.55 6.67
C PHE A 216 -28.30 -2.81 7.61
N LYS A 217 -29.07 -3.55 8.42
CA LYS A 217 -29.92 -3.00 9.45
C LYS A 217 -29.13 -2.74 10.74
N GLY A 218 -29.43 -1.63 11.42
CA GLY A 218 -28.81 -1.04 12.60
C GLY A 218 -27.83 -1.86 13.45
N ASP A 219 -28.30 -2.92 14.12
CA ASP A 219 -27.47 -3.72 15.03
C ASP A 219 -26.45 -4.60 14.29
N ASN A 220 -26.83 -5.15 13.14
CA ASN A 220 -25.94 -5.99 12.33
C ASN A 220 -24.72 -5.20 11.81
N ARG A 221 -24.94 -3.92 11.46
CA ARG A 221 -23.87 -3.05 10.99
C ARG A 221 -22.81 -2.82 12.06
N ARG A 222 -23.21 -2.62 13.31
CA ARG A 222 -22.27 -2.43 14.41
C ARG A 222 -21.47 -3.68 14.66
N SER A 223 -22.12 -4.83 14.72
CA SER A 223 -21.46 -6.13 14.89
C SER A 223 -20.48 -6.45 13.75
N LEU A 224 -20.83 -6.08 12.50
CA LEU A 224 -19.94 -6.25 11.36
C LEU A 224 -18.72 -5.33 11.45
N HIS A 225 -18.89 -4.10 11.92
CA HIS A 225 -17.78 -3.17 12.13
C HIS A 225 -16.85 -3.66 13.23
N ASP A 226 -17.39 -4.07 14.37
CA ASP A 226 -16.63 -4.60 15.50
C ASP A 226 -15.85 -5.88 15.11
N PHE A 227 -16.46 -6.75 14.30
CA PHE A 227 -15.80 -7.94 13.76
C PHE A 227 -14.58 -7.57 12.90
N TRP A 228 -14.75 -6.64 11.95
CA TRP A 228 -13.66 -6.24 11.06
C TRP A 228 -12.55 -5.50 11.80
N GLU A 229 -12.89 -4.70 12.81
CA GLU A 229 -11.92 -4.04 13.69
C GLU A 229 -11.04 -5.05 14.43
N ILE A 230 -11.65 -6.13 14.96
CA ILE A 230 -10.91 -7.21 15.64
C ILE A 230 -9.98 -7.94 14.66
N VAL A 231 -10.49 -8.29 13.47
CA VAL A 231 -9.70 -8.97 12.43
C VAL A 231 -8.51 -8.12 12.01
N ALA A 232 -8.71 -6.84 11.77
CA ALA A 232 -7.65 -5.91 11.40
C ALA A 232 -6.63 -5.70 12.53
N TYR A 233 -7.09 -5.59 13.78
CA TYR A 233 -6.20 -5.48 14.94
C TYR A 233 -5.26 -6.68 15.06
N ILE A 234 -5.79 -7.90 14.94
CA ILE A 234 -5.00 -9.13 14.97
C ILE A 234 -4.01 -9.15 13.80
N ALA A 235 -4.47 -8.86 12.57
CA ALA A 235 -3.65 -8.86 11.37
C ALA A 235 -2.49 -7.86 11.48
N ASN A 236 -2.78 -6.61 11.89
CA ASN A 236 -1.76 -5.57 12.10
C ASN A 236 -0.73 -6.00 13.15
N THR A 237 -1.18 -6.54 14.29
CA THR A 237 -0.29 -6.99 15.35
C THR A 237 0.68 -8.07 14.85
N ILE A 238 0.18 -9.05 14.11
CA ILE A 238 1.00 -10.12 13.55
C ILE A 238 2.00 -9.57 12.54
N ILE A 239 1.57 -8.67 11.64
CA ILE A 239 2.45 -8.06 10.63
C ILE A 239 3.58 -7.26 11.31
N PHE A 240 3.28 -6.45 12.32
CA PHE A 240 4.32 -5.67 13.02
C PHE A 240 5.32 -6.59 13.77
N ILE A 241 4.85 -7.67 14.39
CA ILE A 241 5.74 -8.66 15.02
C ILE A 241 6.63 -9.31 13.97
N LEU A 242 6.06 -9.77 12.85
CA LEU A 242 6.82 -10.39 11.76
C LEU A 242 7.83 -9.42 11.15
N SER A 243 7.44 -8.17 10.94
CA SER A 243 8.34 -7.11 10.46
C SER A 243 9.54 -6.94 11.38
N GLY A 244 9.30 -6.90 12.70
CA GLY A 244 10.38 -6.81 13.70
C GLY A 244 11.32 -8.02 13.65
N VAL A 245 10.78 -9.23 13.49
CA VAL A 245 11.59 -10.46 13.38
C VAL A 245 12.44 -10.45 12.11
N ILE A 246 11.88 -10.06 10.99
CA ILE A 246 12.59 -10.00 9.68
C ILE A 246 13.73 -8.97 9.74
N ILE A 247 13.46 -7.78 10.26
CA ILE A 247 14.47 -6.73 10.42
C ILE A 247 15.59 -7.20 11.37
N ALA A 248 15.23 -7.79 12.51
CA ALA A 248 16.21 -8.31 13.45
C ALA A 248 17.07 -9.43 12.84
N ASP A 249 16.48 -10.36 12.09
CA ASP A 249 17.23 -11.41 11.40
C ASP A 249 18.14 -10.84 10.32
N GLY A 250 17.69 -9.87 9.55
CA GLY A 250 18.48 -9.16 8.54
C GLY A 250 19.71 -8.48 9.17
N VAL A 251 19.52 -7.74 10.24
CA VAL A 251 20.62 -7.06 10.96
C VAL A 251 21.58 -8.07 11.60
N LEU A 252 21.09 -9.14 12.23
CA LEU A 252 21.93 -10.10 12.95
C LEU A 252 22.69 -11.05 12.01
N ARG A 253 22.11 -11.48 10.90
CA ARG A 253 22.78 -12.39 9.96
C ARG A 253 23.78 -11.69 9.03
N HIS A 254 23.53 -10.43 8.68
CA HIS A 254 24.37 -9.69 7.71
C HIS A 254 25.51 -8.89 8.35
N ASN A 255 25.76 -9.05 9.67
CA ASN A 255 26.85 -8.36 10.37
C ASN A 255 28.22 -8.53 9.68
N VAL A 256 28.46 -9.61 8.93
CA VAL A 256 29.72 -9.84 8.23
C VAL A 256 29.92 -8.91 7.03
N HIS A 257 28.83 -8.47 6.36
CA HIS A 257 28.89 -7.52 5.24
C HIS A 257 28.65 -6.07 5.68
N PHE A 258 27.78 -5.84 6.65
CA PHE A 258 27.45 -4.49 7.16
C PHE A 258 28.59 -3.88 7.98
N GLU A 259 29.32 -4.68 8.78
CA GLU A 259 30.44 -4.20 9.58
C GLU A 259 31.62 -3.64 8.76
N ARG A 260 31.77 -4.07 7.50
CA ARG A 260 32.87 -3.59 6.65
C ARG A 260 32.71 -2.18 6.12
N HIS A 261 31.48 -1.61 6.12
CA HIS A 261 31.24 -0.28 5.57
C HIS A 261 30.31 0.54 6.47
N GLY A 262 30.88 1.32 7.38
CA GLY A 262 30.14 2.38 8.12
C GLY A 262 29.37 3.36 7.20
N THR A 263 29.71 3.37 5.92
CA THR A 263 28.98 4.05 4.82
C THR A 263 27.56 3.55 4.61
N SER A 264 27.26 2.27 4.89
CA SER A 264 25.92 1.69 4.70
C SER A 264 24.89 2.28 5.66
N TRP A 265 25.24 2.45 6.93
CA TRP A 265 24.37 3.10 7.91
C TRP A 265 24.14 4.60 7.58
N GLY A 266 25.18 5.27 7.13
CA GLY A 266 25.05 6.65 6.66
C GLY A 266 24.13 6.77 5.46
N PHE A 267 24.18 5.79 4.53
CA PHE A 267 23.31 5.76 3.38
C PHE A 267 21.83 5.49 3.76
N LEU A 268 21.54 4.64 4.74
CA LEU A 268 20.18 4.42 5.23
C LEU A 268 19.58 5.69 5.85
N LEU A 269 20.36 6.45 6.63
CA LEU A 269 19.92 7.73 7.18
C LEU A 269 19.67 8.75 6.06
N LEU A 270 20.56 8.80 5.06
CA LEU A 270 20.41 9.65 3.89
C LEU A 270 19.16 9.27 3.08
N LEU A 271 18.90 7.98 2.90
CA LEU A 271 17.71 7.47 2.23
C LEU A 271 16.43 7.92 2.94
N TYR A 272 16.39 7.82 4.28
CA TYR A 272 15.26 8.30 5.06
C TYR A 272 15.01 9.80 4.82
N PHE A 273 16.09 10.58 4.80
CA PHE A 273 16.01 12.01 4.52
C PHE A 273 15.46 12.29 3.11
N TYR A 274 15.92 11.54 2.09
CA TYR A 274 15.40 11.67 0.72
C TYR A 274 13.92 11.33 0.62
N VAL A 275 13.48 10.30 1.32
CA VAL A 275 12.06 9.91 1.37
C VAL A 275 11.20 11.06 1.92
N GLN A 276 11.63 11.71 3.00
CA GLN A 276 10.90 12.84 3.58
C GLN A 276 10.94 14.08 2.65
N MET A 277 12.07 14.35 2.04
CA MET A 277 12.21 15.46 1.08
C MET A 277 11.36 15.25 -0.18
N ALA A 278 11.34 14.04 -0.74
CA ALA A 278 10.49 13.69 -1.87
C ALA A 278 9.00 13.87 -1.52
N ARG A 279 8.59 13.41 -0.35
CA ARG A 279 7.22 13.59 0.16
C ARG A 279 6.86 15.08 0.28
N ALA A 280 7.73 15.88 0.90
CA ALA A 280 7.52 17.32 1.02
C ALA A 280 7.44 18.02 -0.36
N ALA A 281 8.30 17.64 -1.30
CA ALA A 281 8.29 18.18 -2.66
C ALA A 281 7.00 17.83 -3.40
N VAL A 282 6.51 16.58 -3.30
CA VAL A 282 5.27 16.14 -3.93
C VAL A 282 4.06 16.87 -3.36
N VAL A 283 3.92 16.91 -2.03
CA VAL A 283 2.80 17.60 -1.37
C VAL A 283 2.86 19.10 -1.67
N GLY A 284 4.06 19.70 -1.67
CA GLY A 284 4.26 21.11 -2.02
C GLY A 284 3.89 21.42 -3.47
N ALA A 285 4.29 20.57 -4.42
CA ALA A 285 3.94 20.73 -5.84
C ALA A 285 2.42 20.63 -6.08
N LEU A 286 1.76 19.68 -5.39
CA LEU A 286 0.33 19.46 -5.51
C LEU A 286 -0.51 20.38 -4.61
N TYR A 287 0.11 21.16 -3.72
CA TYR A 287 -0.60 21.95 -2.71
C TYR A 287 -1.67 22.86 -3.29
N LEU A 288 -1.38 23.54 -4.40
CA LEU A 288 -2.34 24.45 -5.06
C LEU A 288 -3.58 23.70 -5.53
N LEU A 289 -3.40 22.49 -6.08
CA LEU A 289 -4.51 21.63 -6.52
C LEU A 289 -5.28 21.09 -5.31
N LEU A 290 -4.57 20.63 -4.28
CA LEU A 290 -5.16 20.10 -3.05
C LEU A 290 -5.96 21.16 -2.28
N ARG A 291 -5.55 22.42 -2.36
CA ARG A 291 -6.28 23.56 -1.78
C ARG A 291 -7.57 23.86 -2.53
N TYR A 292 -7.58 23.65 -3.84
CA TYR A 292 -8.75 23.99 -4.68
C TYR A 292 -9.84 22.90 -4.65
N PHE A 293 -9.45 21.61 -4.57
CA PHE A 293 -10.38 20.49 -4.62
C PHE A 293 -10.94 20.12 -3.23
N GLY A 294 -12.16 19.57 -3.21
CA GLY A 294 -12.79 19.01 -2.01
C GLY A 294 -13.09 20.04 -0.95
N TYR A 295 -12.67 19.77 0.28
CA TYR A 295 -12.81 20.72 1.41
C TYR A 295 -11.70 21.79 1.45
N GLY A 296 -10.79 21.78 0.48
CA GLY A 296 -9.56 22.54 0.56
C GLY A 296 -8.57 21.95 1.58
N LEU A 297 -7.29 22.23 1.41
CA LEU A 297 -6.24 21.78 2.33
C LEU A 297 -5.58 23.01 2.96
N ASP A 298 -5.56 23.06 4.30
CA ASP A 298 -4.87 24.12 5.03
C ASP A 298 -3.36 23.84 5.06
N PHE A 299 -2.53 24.87 5.19
CA PHE A 299 -1.06 24.71 5.23
C PHE A 299 -0.61 23.81 6.38
N LYS A 300 -1.27 23.91 7.55
CA LYS A 300 -0.99 23.05 8.70
C LYS A 300 -1.33 21.58 8.42
N GLU A 301 -2.47 21.34 7.75
CA GLU A 301 -2.88 20.00 7.32
C GLU A 301 -1.89 19.41 6.31
N ALA A 302 -1.36 20.23 5.38
CA ALA A 302 -0.34 19.81 4.43
C ALA A 302 0.96 19.35 5.13
N ILE A 303 1.40 20.05 6.18
CA ILE A 303 2.57 19.63 6.99
C ILE A 303 2.31 18.26 7.65
N ILE A 304 1.10 18.04 8.18
CA ILE A 304 0.73 16.76 8.79
C ILE A 304 0.75 15.65 7.74
N ILE A 305 0.25 15.89 6.52
CA ILE A 305 0.29 14.93 5.41
C ILE A 305 1.74 14.60 5.01
N VAL A 306 2.65 15.57 5.00
CA VAL A 306 4.08 15.29 4.77
C VAL A 306 4.62 14.38 5.85
N TRP A 307 4.31 14.65 7.10
CA TRP A 307 4.81 13.88 8.24
C TRP A 307 4.16 12.49 8.37
N SER A 308 2.92 12.32 7.88
CA SER A 308 2.19 11.05 7.91
C SER A 308 2.75 9.96 6.99
N GLY A 309 3.73 10.28 6.15
CA GLY A 309 4.32 9.35 5.19
C GLY A 309 5.23 8.28 5.81
N LEU A 310 4.76 7.54 6.81
CA LEU A 310 5.47 6.39 7.36
C LEU A 310 5.44 5.21 6.37
N ARG A 311 6.33 4.25 6.56
CA ARG A 311 6.40 3.04 5.71
C ARG A 311 5.73 1.86 6.43
N GLY A 312 5.02 1.03 5.67
CA GLY A 312 4.22 -0.04 6.23
C GLY A 312 4.49 -1.43 5.67
N ALA A 313 3.54 -2.31 5.94
CA ALA A 313 3.59 -3.72 5.59
C ALA A 313 3.77 -3.98 4.08
N VAL A 314 3.14 -3.18 3.22
CA VAL A 314 3.23 -3.33 1.77
C VAL A 314 4.64 -3.06 1.26
N SER A 315 5.29 -1.99 1.72
CA SER A 315 6.69 -1.70 1.37
C SER A 315 7.62 -2.82 1.78
N LEU A 316 7.45 -3.35 2.99
CA LEU A 316 8.28 -4.44 3.52
C LEU A 316 8.10 -5.71 2.69
N SER A 317 6.88 -6.08 2.39
CA SER A 317 6.63 -7.32 1.64
C SER A 317 7.08 -7.22 0.18
N LEU A 318 6.93 -6.05 -0.46
CA LEU A 318 7.52 -5.82 -1.78
C LEU A 318 9.05 -5.91 -1.75
N ALA A 319 9.69 -5.39 -0.70
CA ALA A 319 11.13 -5.53 -0.50
C ALA A 319 11.56 -7.00 -0.37
N LEU A 320 10.81 -7.78 0.39
CA LEU A 320 11.04 -9.22 0.53
C LEU A 320 10.79 -9.99 -0.78
N SER A 321 9.77 -9.59 -1.56
CA SER A 321 9.52 -10.18 -2.89
C SER A 321 10.68 -9.92 -3.85
N VAL A 322 11.29 -8.72 -3.83
CA VAL A 322 12.49 -8.43 -4.62
C VAL A 322 13.65 -9.30 -4.18
N LYS A 323 13.87 -9.46 -2.87
CA LYS A 323 14.92 -10.33 -2.33
C LYS A 323 14.71 -11.77 -2.75
N HIS A 324 13.49 -12.30 -2.61
CA HIS A 324 13.18 -13.67 -3.01
C HIS A 324 13.31 -13.89 -4.51
N ALA A 325 12.89 -12.95 -5.34
CA ALA A 325 13.07 -12.98 -6.79
C ALA A 325 14.57 -12.94 -7.18
N SER A 326 15.39 -12.18 -6.44
CA SER A 326 16.84 -12.14 -6.64
C SER A 326 17.52 -13.47 -6.28
N ASP A 327 17.04 -14.16 -5.25
CA ASP A 327 17.61 -15.42 -4.78
C ASP A 327 17.21 -16.62 -5.66
N THR A 328 16.03 -16.57 -6.30
CA THR A 328 15.44 -17.70 -7.06
C THR A 328 15.59 -17.56 -8.58
N ALA A 329 15.56 -16.37 -9.10
CA ALA A 329 15.67 -16.08 -10.54
C ALA A 329 17.08 -15.63 -10.84
N GLN A 330 17.85 -16.41 -11.64
CA GLN A 330 19.16 -16.10 -12.25
C GLN A 330 19.67 -14.65 -12.10
N PRO A 331 21.01 -14.37 -12.04
CA PRO A 331 21.63 -13.14 -11.55
C PRO A 331 21.41 -11.92 -12.48
N PHE A 332 20.17 -11.55 -12.74
CA PHE A 332 19.82 -10.27 -13.36
C PHE A 332 19.92 -9.08 -12.38
N LEU A 333 19.70 -9.35 -11.10
CA LEU A 333 20.04 -8.44 -10.01
C LEU A 333 21.36 -8.92 -9.42
N LYS A 334 22.40 -8.10 -9.44
CA LYS A 334 23.63 -8.43 -8.70
C LYS A 334 23.22 -8.78 -7.26
N PRO A 335 23.78 -9.83 -6.65
CA PRO A 335 23.39 -10.26 -5.29
C PRO A 335 23.42 -9.14 -4.25
N GLU A 336 24.23 -8.11 -4.48
CA GLU A 336 24.29 -6.88 -3.69
C GLU A 336 22.98 -6.07 -3.68
N VAL A 337 22.17 -6.16 -4.74
CA VAL A 337 20.89 -5.41 -4.83
C VAL A 337 19.79 -6.12 -4.03
N GLY A 338 19.71 -7.44 -4.09
CA GLY A 338 18.73 -8.22 -3.33
C GLY A 338 18.91 -8.09 -1.82
N THR A 339 20.16 -8.05 -1.33
CA THR A 339 20.45 -7.95 0.11
C THR A 339 20.28 -6.55 0.69
N MET A 340 20.27 -5.50 -0.14
CA MET A 340 20.06 -4.13 0.34
C MET A 340 18.59 -3.71 0.36
N VAL A 341 17.74 -4.39 -0.37
CA VAL A 341 16.29 -4.09 -0.41
C VAL A 341 15.53 -4.77 0.70
N GLY A 342 15.94 -5.98 1.08
CA GLY A 342 15.41 -6.71 2.22
C GLY A 342 16.08 -6.34 3.52
#